data_f732de9aff77591e1c5255ee2b6511ea
#
_entry.id   f732de9aff77591e1c5255ee2b6511ea
#
_cell.length_a   1.000
_cell.length_b   1.000
_cell.length_c   1.000
_cell.angle_alpha   90.00
_cell.angle_beta   90.00
_cell.angle_gamma   90.00
#
_symmetry.space_group_name_H-M   'P 1'
#
loop_
_entity.id
_entity.type
_entity.pdbx_description
1 polymer ?
#
loop_
_entity_poly.entity_id
_entity_poly.type
_entity_poly.pdbx_seq_one_letter_code
_entity_poly.pdbx_strand_id
1 'polypeptide(L)'
;MTSITETLNTTPSATIEGAPSTVAAAALDRQARRLRVVVVDDHPLYREGIVRALDAAGMLVVAEAGDGQAALALIREHLPDVALLDISMPGLDGIDVVAALARQSLPVPVVLLSAFGDQALVLAGLQAGAATYINKTADRAAIIEAVAVAADPAKTPSALVGSGNLLTGDRHRWIPRLTLQEHQLLLLARKHVSKAEMAQELGIDEPAVRRSLSSAIAKIGADTLPQALDIAVQAGVLL
;
A
#
# COMPACT_ATOMS: atom_id res chain seq x y z
N MET A 1 82.86 24.77 -10.55
CA MET A 1 82.38 23.41 -10.48
C MET A 1 81.52 23.29 -9.24
N THR A 2 80.23 23.44 -9.38
CA THR A 2 79.30 23.16 -8.29
C THR A 2 77.92 22.93 -8.89
N SER A 3 77.48 21.65 -8.84
CA SER A 3 76.24 21.20 -9.30
C SER A 3 75.09 21.68 -8.40
N ILE A 4 74.05 22.27 -8.93
CA ILE A 4 72.81 22.59 -8.25
C ILE A 4 71.82 21.46 -8.56
N THR A 5 71.41 20.75 -7.51
CA THR A 5 70.38 19.72 -7.55
C THR A 5 69.01 20.36 -7.33
N GLU A 6 68.18 20.31 -8.30
CA GLU A 6 66.80 20.82 -8.29
C GLU A 6 65.88 19.75 -7.69
N THR A 7 65.28 20.04 -6.53
CA THR A 7 64.31 19.19 -5.83
C THR A 7 62.92 19.53 -6.34
N LEU A 8 62.31 18.59 -7.10
CA LEU A 8 60.93 18.62 -7.53
C LEU A 8 60.00 18.39 -6.33
N ASN A 9 59.24 19.42 -5.99
CA ASN A 9 58.20 19.39 -4.97
C ASN A 9 56.92 18.84 -5.56
N THR A 10 56.61 17.56 -5.30
CA THR A 10 55.35 16.90 -5.69
C THR A 10 54.30 17.14 -4.60
N THR A 11 53.39 18.05 -4.85
CA THR A 11 52.18 18.27 -4.04
C THR A 11 51.23 17.06 -4.22
N PRO A 12 50.72 16.43 -3.14
CA PRO A 12 49.69 15.42 -3.28
C PRO A 12 48.36 16.08 -3.64
N SER A 13 47.79 15.61 -4.74
CA SER A 13 46.44 15.95 -5.21
C SER A 13 45.42 15.48 -4.16
N ALA A 14 44.72 16.42 -3.52
CA ALA A 14 43.62 16.13 -2.62
C ALA A 14 42.45 15.59 -3.45
N THR A 15 42.14 14.30 -3.27
CA THR A 15 40.94 13.68 -3.76
C THR A 15 39.75 14.33 -3.03
N ILE A 16 38.96 15.11 -3.74
CA ILE A 16 37.71 15.64 -3.24
C ILE A 16 36.73 14.46 -3.17
N GLU A 17 36.53 13.93 -1.97
CA GLU A 17 35.43 12.98 -1.72
C GLU A 17 34.11 13.66 -2.12
N GLY A 18 33.41 13.04 -3.07
CA GLY A 18 32.17 13.57 -3.61
C GLY A 18 31.13 13.72 -2.50
N ALA A 19 30.58 14.90 -2.36
CA ALA A 19 29.40 15.16 -1.54
C ALA A 19 28.29 14.19 -1.95
N PRO A 20 27.55 13.58 -1.00
CA PRO A 20 26.45 12.68 -1.32
C PRO A 20 25.45 13.41 -2.23
N SER A 21 24.96 12.72 -3.27
CA SER A 21 23.95 13.30 -4.16
C SER A 21 22.76 13.79 -3.34
N THR A 22 22.09 14.85 -3.79
CA THR A 22 20.93 15.45 -3.09
C THR A 22 19.87 14.41 -2.73
N VAL A 23 19.74 13.35 -3.53
CA VAL A 23 18.84 12.21 -3.30
C VAL A 23 19.34 11.34 -2.13
N ALA A 24 20.65 11.09 -2.03
CA ALA A 24 21.22 10.29 -0.94
C ALA A 24 21.18 11.06 0.40
N ALA A 25 21.42 12.37 0.37
CA ALA A 25 21.28 13.23 1.55
C ALA A 25 19.84 13.28 2.07
N ALA A 26 18.86 13.40 1.17
CA ALA A 26 17.43 13.38 1.52
C ALA A 26 16.97 11.99 2.04
N ALA A 27 17.55 10.90 1.55
CA ALA A 27 17.27 9.55 2.04
C ALA A 27 17.85 9.32 3.44
N LEU A 28 19.06 9.81 3.72
CA LEU A 28 19.69 9.75 5.04
C LEU A 28 18.95 10.62 6.08
N ASP A 29 18.47 11.80 5.69
CA ASP A 29 17.67 12.68 6.56
C ASP A 29 16.31 12.06 6.89
N ARG A 30 15.67 11.37 5.95
CA ARG A 30 14.43 10.60 6.21
C ARG A 30 14.64 9.44 7.20
N GLN A 31 15.80 8.78 7.17
CA GLN A 31 16.10 7.63 8.04
C GLN A 31 16.40 8.05 9.49
N ALA A 32 16.80 9.30 9.71
CA ALA A 32 17.04 9.89 11.04
C ALA A 32 15.77 10.53 11.64
N ARG A 33 14.72 10.74 10.84
CA ARG A 33 13.48 11.41 11.24
C ARG A 33 12.39 10.39 11.57
N ARG A 34 11.66 10.62 12.67
CA ARG A 34 10.45 9.85 13.00
C ARG A 34 9.44 9.95 11.85
N LEU A 35 8.88 8.81 11.41
CA LEU A 35 7.82 8.79 10.40
C LEU A 35 6.59 9.55 10.88
N ARG A 36 6.11 10.50 10.08
CA ARG A 36 4.94 11.33 10.35
C ARG A 36 3.69 10.64 9.79
N VAL A 37 2.73 10.36 10.65
CA VAL A 37 1.53 9.61 10.30
C VAL A 37 0.29 10.43 10.62
N VAL A 38 -0.70 10.45 9.72
CA VAL A 38 -2.07 10.88 9.99
C VAL A 38 -2.92 9.63 10.18
N VAL A 39 -3.70 9.56 11.26
CA VAL A 39 -4.58 8.43 11.59
C VAL A 39 -6.02 8.87 11.53
N VAL A 40 -6.84 8.16 10.74
CA VAL A 40 -8.25 8.47 10.57
C VAL A 40 -9.10 7.21 10.74
N ASP A 41 -10.01 7.25 11.69
CA ASP A 41 -10.93 6.16 11.99
C ASP A 41 -12.11 6.72 12.76
N ASP A 42 -13.33 6.37 12.40
CA ASP A 42 -14.55 6.87 13.08
C ASP A 42 -14.81 6.19 14.43
N HIS A 43 -14.03 5.14 14.79
CA HIS A 43 -14.09 4.45 16.08
C HIS A 43 -13.05 5.01 17.05
N PRO A 44 -13.40 5.86 18.02
CA PRO A 44 -12.42 6.59 18.85
C PRO A 44 -11.48 5.66 19.64
N LEU A 45 -11.99 4.57 20.23
CA LEU A 45 -11.17 3.62 21.01
C LEU A 45 -10.17 2.85 20.13
N TYR A 46 -10.57 2.48 18.93
CA TYR A 46 -9.68 1.82 17.99
C TYR A 46 -8.57 2.78 17.53
N ARG A 47 -8.95 4.00 17.15
CA ARG A 47 -8.01 5.06 16.76
C ARG A 47 -6.98 5.34 17.85
N GLU A 48 -7.42 5.52 19.11
CA GLU A 48 -6.52 5.72 20.25
C GLU A 48 -5.54 4.53 20.42
N GLY A 49 -6.01 3.30 20.24
CA GLY A 49 -5.18 2.11 20.30
C GLY A 49 -4.10 2.08 19.22
N ILE A 50 -4.42 2.51 18.00
CA ILE A 50 -3.48 2.64 16.87
C ILE A 50 -2.45 3.74 17.16
N VAL A 51 -2.89 4.92 17.58
CA VAL A 51 -2.01 6.05 17.90
C VAL A 51 -0.97 5.64 18.93
N ARG A 52 -1.39 5.02 20.03
CA ARG A 52 -0.47 4.52 21.06
C ARG A 52 0.51 3.45 20.52
N ALA A 53 0.07 2.60 19.61
CA ALA A 53 0.93 1.58 19.00
C ALA A 53 2.00 2.20 18.10
N LEU A 54 1.63 3.17 17.26
CA LEU A 54 2.54 3.90 16.37
C LEU A 54 3.55 4.74 17.17
N ASP A 55 3.11 5.46 18.21
CA ASP A 55 3.99 6.22 19.09
C ASP A 55 5.00 5.31 19.82
N ALA A 56 4.55 4.16 20.34
CA ALA A 56 5.42 3.17 20.98
C ALA A 56 6.45 2.59 20.00
N ALA A 57 6.14 2.52 18.72
CA ALA A 57 7.06 2.12 17.65
C ALA A 57 8.00 3.25 17.18
N GLY A 58 7.94 4.43 17.81
CA GLY A 58 8.79 5.57 17.48
C GLY A 58 8.30 6.40 16.29
N MET A 59 7.11 6.17 15.77
CA MET A 59 6.46 7.01 14.77
C MET A 59 5.87 8.27 15.41
N LEU A 60 5.58 9.29 14.63
CA LEU A 60 4.97 10.55 15.10
C LEU A 60 3.58 10.69 14.47
N VAL A 61 2.52 10.49 15.26
CA VAL A 61 1.17 10.83 14.82
C VAL A 61 1.02 12.34 14.86
N VAL A 62 0.94 12.96 13.69
CA VAL A 62 0.90 14.43 13.54
C VAL A 62 -0.52 14.97 13.59
N ALA A 63 -1.52 14.15 13.28
CA ALA A 63 -2.93 14.52 13.39
C ALA A 63 -3.83 13.27 13.40
N GLU A 64 -5.03 13.44 13.95
CA GLU A 64 -6.08 12.44 14.03
C GLU A 64 -7.41 13.02 13.56
N ALA A 65 -8.24 12.19 12.92
CA ALA A 65 -9.60 12.54 12.55
C ALA A 65 -10.57 11.35 12.70
N GLY A 66 -11.87 11.65 12.70
CA GLY A 66 -12.95 10.66 12.72
C GLY A 66 -13.76 10.61 11.43
N ASP A 67 -13.39 11.38 10.41
CA ASP A 67 -14.11 11.44 9.15
C ASP A 67 -13.18 11.82 7.97
N GLY A 68 -13.64 11.52 6.74
CA GLY A 68 -12.83 11.72 5.54
C GLY A 68 -12.66 13.19 5.14
N GLN A 69 -13.60 14.07 5.51
CA GLN A 69 -13.47 15.50 5.20
C GLN A 69 -12.33 16.14 6.01
N ALA A 70 -12.29 15.85 7.31
CA ALA A 70 -11.20 16.25 8.20
C ALA A 70 -9.87 15.59 7.77
N ALA A 71 -9.90 14.31 7.34
CA ALA A 71 -8.73 13.62 6.83
C ALA A 71 -8.05 14.38 5.68
N LEU A 72 -8.81 14.79 4.66
CA LEU A 72 -8.27 15.56 3.52
C LEU A 72 -7.65 16.89 3.95
N ALA A 73 -8.28 17.60 4.89
CA ALA A 73 -7.76 18.87 5.41
C ALA A 73 -6.42 18.65 6.13
N LEU A 74 -6.37 17.69 7.04
CA LEU A 74 -5.18 17.37 7.84
C LEU A 74 -4.03 16.82 6.98
N ILE A 75 -4.31 15.97 5.98
CA ILE A 75 -3.29 15.46 5.08
C ILE A 75 -2.65 16.60 4.27
N ARG A 76 -3.45 17.57 3.79
CA ARG A 76 -2.93 18.75 3.09
C ARG A 76 -2.10 19.66 3.98
N GLU A 77 -2.55 19.88 5.21
CA GLU A 77 -1.88 20.75 6.18
C GLU A 77 -0.56 20.18 6.65
N HIS A 78 -0.57 18.89 7.02
CA HIS A 78 0.58 18.27 7.66
C HIS A 78 1.54 17.60 6.69
N LEU A 79 1.12 17.26 5.46
CA LEU A 79 1.91 16.51 4.47
C LEU A 79 2.66 15.34 5.14
N PRO A 80 1.93 14.35 5.67
CA PRO A 80 2.53 13.23 6.39
C PRO A 80 3.32 12.31 5.45
N ASP A 81 4.19 11.49 6.01
CA ASP A 81 4.91 10.46 5.26
C ASP A 81 3.96 9.29 4.86
N VAL A 82 2.91 9.04 5.68
CA VAL A 82 1.85 8.04 5.43
C VAL A 82 0.54 8.52 6.05
N ALA A 83 -0.58 8.21 5.40
CA ALA A 83 -1.92 8.31 6.00
C ALA A 83 -2.48 6.90 6.23
N LEU A 84 -2.97 6.64 7.44
CA LEU A 84 -3.66 5.41 7.82
C LEU A 84 -5.15 5.72 7.95
N LEU A 85 -5.98 5.20 7.04
CA LEU A 85 -7.39 5.57 6.89
C LEU A 85 -8.32 4.36 7.03
N ASP A 86 -9.35 4.48 7.83
CA ASP A 86 -10.49 3.55 7.77
C ASP A 86 -11.18 3.65 6.41
N ILE A 87 -11.56 2.50 5.83
CA ILE A 87 -12.36 2.46 4.60
C ILE A 87 -13.77 2.98 4.90
N SER A 88 -14.40 2.46 5.96
CA SER A 88 -15.84 2.65 6.22
C SER A 88 -16.07 3.79 7.20
N MET A 89 -16.14 5.01 6.70
CA MET A 89 -16.44 6.20 7.51
C MET A 89 -17.71 6.90 7.01
N PRO A 90 -18.48 7.57 7.87
CA PRO A 90 -19.66 8.31 7.45
C PRO A 90 -19.29 9.52 6.57
N GLY A 91 -20.11 9.80 5.56
CA GLY A 91 -19.91 10.91 4.64
C GLY A 91 -18.88 10.59 3.56
N LEU A 92 -17.69 11.16 3.65
CA LEU A 92 -16.57 10.88 2.74
C LEU A 92 -15.81 9.66 3.27
N ASP A 93 -15.86 8.55 2.56
CA ASP A 93 -15.18 7.32 2.95
C ASP A 93 -13.67 7.33 2.64
N GLY A 94 -12.94 6.30 3.11
CA GLY A 94 -11.50 6.20 2.90
C GLY A 94 -11.11 6.08 1.43
N ILE A 95 -11.95 5.47 0.60
CA ILE A 95 -11.71 5.30 -0.86
C ILE A 95 -11.87 6.65 -1.56
N ASP A 96 -12.88 7.42 -1.19
CA ASP A 96 -13.09 8.77 -1.69
C ASP A 96 -11.92 9.69 -1.33
N VAL A 97 -11.37 9.56 -0.11
CA VAL A 97 -10.16 10.30 0.30
C VAL A 97 -8.98 9.93 -0.59
N VAL A 98 -8.71 8.64 -0.82
CA VAL A 98 -7.64 8.18 -1.72
C VAL A 98 -7.82 8.77 -3.13
N ALA A 99 -9.01 8.65 -3.70
CA ALA A 99 -9.32 9.20 -5.02
C ALA A 99 -9.15 10.74 -5.07
N ALA A 100 -9.51 11.44 -4.00
CA ALA A 100 -9.33 12.89 -3.90
C ALA A 100 -7.85 13.29 -3.83
N LEU A 101 -7.01 12.55 -3.08
CA LEU A 101 -5.57 12.78 -3.01
C LEU A 101 -4.91 12.56 -4.39
N ALA A 102 -5.29 11.49 -5.11
CA ALA A 102 -4.79 11.21 -6.45
C ALA A 102 -5.15 12.34 -7.44
N ARG A 103 -6.41 12.81 -7.42
CA ARG A 103 -6.85 13.95 -8.28
C ARG A 103 -6.11 15.25 -7.99
N GLN A 104 -5.65 15.45 -6.76
CA GLN A 104 -4.92 16.64 -6.32
C GLN A 104 -3.41 16.52 -6.48
N SER A 105 -2.93 15.40 -7.03
CA SER A 105 -1.49 15.10 -7.17
C SER A 105 -0.73 15.22 -5.84
N LEU A 106 -1.38 14.85 -4.72
CA LEU A 106 -0.76 14.79 -3.40
C LEU A 106 -0.16 13.38 -3.21
N PRO A 107 1.18 13.24 -3.26
CA PRO A 107 1.85 11.93 -3.25
C PRO A 107 2.00 11.37 -1.83
N VAL A 108 0.92 11.36 -1.06
CA VAL A 108 0.90 10.76 0.28
C VAL A 108 0.45 9.30 0.17
N PRO A 109 1.29 8.32 0.53
CA PRO A 109 0.89 6.93 0.53
C PRO A 109 -0.21 6.70 1.57
N VAL A 110 -1.23 5.95 1.17
CA VAL A 110 -2.37 5.63 2.04
C VAL A 110 -2.37 4.13 2.34
N VAL A 111 -2.42 3.80 3.62
CA VAL A 111 -2.73 2.46 4.13
C VAL A 111 -4.21 2.44 4.54
N LEU A 112 -5.00 1.57 3.93
CA LEU A 112 -6.42 1.44 4.26
C LEU A 112 -6.60 0.43 5.41
N LEU A 113 -7.43 0.79 6.39
CA LEU A 113 -7.94 -0.13 7.41
C LEU A 113 -9.27 -0.70 6.95
N SER A 114 -9.41 -2.02 6.91
CA SER A 114 -10.67 -2.68 6.54
C SER A 114 -11.23 -3.51 7.67
N ALA A 115 -12.55 -3.51 7.84
CA ALA A 115 -13.23 -4.49 8.67
C ALA A 115 -13.27 -5.86 7.98
N PHE A 116 -13.64 -6.89 8.73
CA PHE A 116 -13.79 -8.24 8.18
C PHE A 116 -14.94 -8.27 7.15
N GLY A 117 -14.66 -8.75 5.93
CA GLY A 117 -15.65 -8.88 4.86
C GLY A 117 -15.64 -7.78 3.79
N ASP A 118 -14.86 -6.72 3.93
CA ASP A 118 -14.84 -5.55 3.03
C ASP A 118 -13.99 -5.73 1.76
N GLN A 119 -13.86 -6.95 1.23
CA GLN A 119 -12.93 -7.25 0.13
C GLN A 119 -13.20 -6.42 -1.14
N ALA A 120 -14.46 -6.16 -1.47
CA ALA A 120 -14.81 -5.32 -2.63
C ALA A 120 -14.35 -3.87 -2.43
N LEU A 121 -14.49 -3.33 -1.22
CA LEU A 121 -14.05 -1.99 -0.85
C LEU A 121 -12.53 -1.88 -0.83
N VAL A 122 -11.85 -2.91 -0.30
CA VAL A 122 -10.38 -3.00 -0.34
C VAL A 122 -9.86 -2.92 -1.77
N LEU A 123 -10.44 -3.71 -2.69
CA LEU A 123 -10.04 -3.69 -4.09
C LEU A 123 -10.31 -2.34 -4.75
N ALA A 124 -11.46 -1.71 -4.47
CA ALA A 124 -11.78 -0.38 -4.96
C ALA A 124 -10.79 0.67 -4.44
N GLY A 125 -10.40 0.59 -3.15
CA GLY A 125 -9.39 1.47 -2.56
C GLY A 125 -8.00 1.34 -3.21
N LEU A 126 -7.57 0.11 -3.48
CA LEU A 126 -6.31 -0.15 -4.19
C LEU A 126 -6.36 0.36 -5.63
N GLN A 127 -7.50 0.23 -6.32
CA GLN A 127 -7.70 0.77 -7.66
C GLN A 127 -7.73 2.31 -7.66
N ALA A 128 -8.24 2.92 -6.58
CA ALA A 128 -8.22 4.38 -6.40
C ALA A 128 -6.81 4.93 -6.14
N GLY A 129 -5.85 4.08 -5.79
CA GLY A 129 -4.43 4.45 -5.60
C GLY A 129 -3.91 4.28 -4.17
N ALA A 130 -4.61 3.58 -3.28
CA ALA A 130 -4.07 3.25 -1.97
C ALA A 130 -2.79 2.40 -2.11
N ALA A 131 -1.80 2.65 -1.25
CA ALA A 131 -0.52 1.93 -1.26
C ALA A 131 -0.71 0.47 -0.83
N THR A 132 -1.54 0.24 0.18
CA THR A 132 -1.87 -1.09 0.69
C THR A 132 -3.12 -1.03 1.57
N TYR A 133 -3.52 -2.18 2.08
CA TYR A 133 -4.55 -2.27 3.11
C TYR A 133 -4.13 -3.22 4.22
N ILE A 134 -4.78 -3.13 5.37
CA ILE A 134 -4.64 -4.06 6.47
C ILE A 134 -5.98 -4.27 7.18
N ASN A 135 -6.24 -5.48 7.64
CA ASN A 135 -7.47 -5.77 8.38
C ASN A 135 -7.40 -5.18 9.80
N LYS A 136 -8.49 -4.60 10.29
CA LYS A 136 -8.58 -4.06 11.66
C LYS A 136 -8.39 -5.13 12.75
N THR A 137 -8.53 -6.42 12.43
CA THR A 137 -8.25 -7.54 13.32
C THR A 137 -6.78 -7.97 13.32
N ALA A 138 -5.93 -7.40 12.47
CA ALA A 138 -4.50 -7.65 12.46
C ALA A 138 -3.86 -7.22 13.79
N ASP A 139 -2.75 -7.85 14.13
CA ASP A 139 -1.99 -7.45 15.30
C ASP A 139 -1.31 -6.08 15.09
N ARG A 140 -0.90 -5.47 16.20
CA ARG A 140 -0.28 -4.13 16.19
C ARG A 140 1.03 -4.12 15.40
N ALA A 141 1.79 -5.21 15.43
CA ALA A 141 3.07 -5.32 14.73
C ALA A 141 2.86 -5.26 13.22
N ALA A 142 1.85 -5.97 12.69
CA ALA A 142 1.49 -5.93 11.28
C ALA A 142 1.04 -4.53 10.82
N ILE A 143 0.28 -3.81 11.65
CA ILE A 143 -0.13 -2.42 11.34
C ILE A 143 1.09 -1.50 11.26
N ILE A 144 1.99 -1.58 12.25
CA ILE A 144 3.23 -0.79 12.29
C ILE A 144 4.09 -1.07 11.06
N GLU A 145 4.24 -2.35 10.70
CA GLU A 145 5.01 -2.76 9.53
C GLU A 145 4.39 -2.25 8.23
N ALA A 146 3.07 -2.36 8.05
CA ALA A 146 2.37 -1.85 6.87
C ALA A 146 2.60 -0.33 6.68
N VAL A 147 2.53 0.43 7.78
CA VAL A 147 2.80 1.88 7.77
C VAL A 147 4.27 2.15 7.40
N ALA A 148 5.22 1.43 8.02
CA ALA A 148 6.65 1.61 7.74
C ALA A 148 7.02 1.28 6.30
N VAL A 149 6.43 0.22 5.74
CA VAL A 149 6.65 -0.19 4.35
C VAL A 149 6.02 0.81 3.38
N ALA A 150 4.80 1.29 3.65
CA ALA A 150 4.13 2.27 2.80
C ALA A 150 4.88 3.61 2.73
N ALA A 151 5.59 3.99 3.82
CA ALA A 151 6.40 5.21 3.88
C ALA A 151 7.71 5.14 3.10
N ASP A 152 8.19 3.95 2.77
CA ASP A 152 9.50 3.74 2.15
C ASP A 152 9.37 3.64 0.61
N PRO A 153 9.79 4.67 -0.16
CA PRO A 153 9.72 4.64 -1.62
C PRO A 153 10.55 3.51 -2.24
N ALA A 154 11.58 3.01 -1.54
CA ALA A 154 12.42 1.92 -2.01
C ALA A 154 11.75 0.55 -1.82
N LYS A 155 10.88 0.44 -0.82
CA LYS A 155 10.07 -0.75 -0.54
C LYS A 155 8.69 -0.68 -1.19
N THR A 156 8.24 0.53 -1.53
CA THR A 156 7.03 0.74 -2.32
C THR A 156 7.46 0.80 -3.79
N PRO A 157 7.37 -0.31 -4.57
CA PRO A 157 7.76 -0.28 -5.98
C PRO A 157 6.97 0.81 -6.69
N SER A 158 7.65 1.57 -7.57
CA SER A 158 7.03 2.60 -8.44
C SER A 158 5.89 2.05 -9.32
N ALA A 159 5.72 0.72 -9.35
CA ALA A 159 4.61 0.01 -9.96
C ALA A 159 3.39 -0.12 -9.03
N LEU A 160 3.44 0.38 -7.79
CA LEU A 160 2.30 0.42 -6.85
C LEU A 160 1.39 1.63 -7.04
N VAL A 161 1.75 2.57 -7.90
CA VAL A 161 0.76 3.44 -8.54
C VAL A 161 -0.05 2.55 -9.50
N GLY A 162 -0.88 1.72 -8.94
CA GLY A 162 -1.75 0.77 -9.65
C GLY A 162 -1.52 -0.73 -9.37
N SER A 163 -0.80 -1.15 -8.32
CA SER A 163 -0.68 -2.57 -7.96
C SER A 163 -0.63 -2.75 -6.46
N GLY A 164 -1.79 -3.01 -5.86
CA GLY A 164 -1.84 -3.47 -4.50
C GLY A 164 -1.02 -4.75 -4.32
N ASN A 165 0.08 -4.67 -3.63
CA ASN A 165 0.75 -5.83 -3.10
C ASN A 165 1.68 -5.44 -1.95
N LEU A 166 1.16 -5.51 -0.73
CA LEU A 166 1.95 -5.68 0.48
C LEU A 166 1.10 -6.45 1.49
N LEU A 167 1.22 -7.76 1.42
CA LEU A 167 0.85 -8.63 2.50
C LEU A 167 2.15 -9.03 3.19
N THR A 168 2.39 -8.46 4.37
CA THR A 168 3.52 -8.77 5.22
C THR A 168 3.34 -10.16 5.84
N GLY A 169 4.30 -11.01 5.56
CA GLY A 169 4.42 -12.35 6.11
C GLY A 169 4.81 -13.36 5.05
N ASP A 170 5.82 -14.17 5.32
CA ASP A 170 6.45 -15.19 4.46
C ASP A 170 5.50 -16.24 3.81
N ARG A 171 4.18 -16.08 3.94
CA ARG A 171 3.14 -16.98 3.40
C ARG A 171 2.30 -16.39 2.28
N HIS A 172 2.45 -15.09 1.95
CA HIS A 172 1.64 -14.44 0.93
C HIS A 172 2.48 -14.16 -0.31
N ARG A 173 2.74 -15.23 -1.03
CA ARG A 173 3.34 -15.20 -2.35
C ARG A 173 2.35 -14.53 -3.32
N TRP A 174 2.67 -13.26 -3.66
CA TRP A 174 2.29 -12.58 -4.87
C TRP A 174 0.96 -12.99 -5.56
N ILE A 175 -0.10 -12.20 -5.40
CA ILE A 175 -1.29 -12.31 -6.25
C ILE A 175 -1.33 -11.10 -7.16
N PRO A 176 -1.23 -11.31 -8.48
CA PRO A 176 -1.33 -10.24 -9.46
C PRO A 176 -2.74 -9.65 -9.47
N ARG A 177 -2.81 -8.40 -9.87
CA ARG A 177 -3.98 -7.54 -10.01
C ARG A 177 -5.20 -8.25 -10.57
N LEU A 178 -6.05 -8.78 -9.71
CA LEU A 178 -7.40 -9.15 -10.09
C LEU A 178 -8.21 -7.87 -10.27
N THR A 179 -8.97 -7.79 -11.34
CA THR A 179 -10.02 -6.78 -11.46
C THR A 179 -11.16 -7.10 -10.50
N LEU A 180 -12.02 -6.11 -10.19
CA LEU A 180 -13.21 -6.35 -9.37
C LEU A 180 -14.06 -7.50 -9.93
N GLN A 181 -14.24 -7.52 -11.25
CA GLN A 181 -14.99 -8.58 -11.94
C GLN A 181 -14.34 -9.96 -11.80
N GLU A 182 -13.01 -10.06 -11.93
CA GLU A 182 -12.26 -11.30 -11.74
C GLU A 182 -12.38 -11.81 -10.31
N HIS A 183 -12.28 -10.91 -9.32
CA HIS A 183 -12.44 -11.24 -7.91
C HIS A 183 -13.86 -11.72 -7.59
N GLN A 184 -14.90 -11.02 -8.06
CA GLN A 184 -16.28 -11.42 -7.90
C GLN A 184 -16.56 -12.80 -8.53
N LEU A 185 -16.01 -13.05 -9.72
CA LEU A 185 -16.14 -14.36 -10.38
C LEU A 185 -15.46 -15.48 -9.60
N LEU A 186 -14.31 -15.25 -8.98
CA LEU A 186 -13.66 -16.24 -8.11
C LEU A 186 -14.47 -16.50 -6.84
N LEU A 187 -15.08 -15.48 -6.23
CA LEU A 187 -15.99 -15.65 -5.09
C LEU A 187 -17.21 -16.49 -5.45
N LEU A 188 -17.83 -16.24 -6.62
CA LEU A 188 -18.95 -17.03 -7.12
C LEU A 188 -18.53 -18.46 -7.45
N ALA A 189 -17.36 -18.65 -8.07
CA ALA A 189 -16.80 -19.96 -8.37
C ALA A 189 -16.55 -20.78 -7.09
N ARG A 190 -16.09 -20.16 -6.00
CA ARG A 190 -15.94 -20.80 -4.69
C ARG A 190 -17.27 -21.31 -4.13
N LYS A 191 -18.36 -20.59 -4.39
CA LYS A 191 -19.73 -21.02 -4.00
C LYS A 191 -20.33 -22.08 -4.93
N HIS A 192 -19.54 -22.62 -5.86
CA HIS A 192 -19.97 -23.61 -6.86
C HIS A 192 -21.11 -23.11 -7.79
N VAL A 193 -21.20 -21.81 -7.99
CA VAL A 193 -22.16 -21.17 -8.91
C VAL A 193 -21.76 -21.51 -10.35
N SER A 194 -22.72 -21.85 -11.20
CA SER A 194 -22.48 -22.13 -12.62
C SER A 194 -22.08 -20.87 -13.40
N LYS A 195 -21.39 -21.03 -14.53
CA LYS A 195 -20.99 -19.89 -15.37
C LYS A 195 -22.18 -19.08 -15.90
N ALA A 196 -23.31 -19.75 -16.14
CA ALA A 196 -24.56 -19.09 -16.58
C ALA A 196 -25.14 -18.22 -15.45
N GLU A 197 -25.16 -18.72 -14.23
CA GLU A 197 -25.60 -17.96 -13.06
C GLU A 197 -24.66 -16.81 -12.74
N MET A 198 -23.33 -17.00 -12.85
CA MET A 198 -22.32 -15.91 -12.72
C MET A 198 -22.56 -14.81 -13.75
N ALA A 199 -22.86 -15.19 -15.00
CA ALA A 199 -23.18 -14.25 -16.07
C ALA A 199 -24.41 -13.41 -15.75
N GLN A 200 -25.47 -14.06 -15.24
CA GLN A 200 -26.71 -13.41 -14.84
C GLN A 200 -26.49 -12.47 -13.65
N GLU A 201 -25.77 -12.91 -12.61
CA GLU A 201 -25.54 -12.12 -11.38
C GLU A 201 -24.70 -10.87 -11.65
N LEU A 202 -23.72 -10.95 -12.56
CA LEU A 202 -22.86 -9.83 -12.92
C LEU A 202 -23.33 -9.01 -14.13
N GLY A 203 -24.44 -9.40 -14.76
CA GLY A 203 -24.97 -8.69 -15.93
C GLY A 203 -24.05 -8.74 -17.16
N ILE A 204 -23.30 -9.83 -17.34
CA ILE A 204 -22.36 -10.05 -18.45
C ILE A 204 -22.69 -11.34 -19.21
N ASP A 205 -22.07 -11.56 -20.35
CA ASP A 205 -22.25 -12.81 -21.11
C ASP A 205 -21.32 -13.95 -20.59
N GLU A 206 -21.68 -15.20 -20.80
CA GLU A 206 -20.85 -16.35 -20.42
C GLU A 206 -19.45 -16.35 -21.07
N PRO A 207 -19.26 -15.92 -22.32
CA PRO A 207 -17.94 -15.75 -22.90
C PRO A 207 -17.08 -14.75 -22.10
N ALA A 208 -17.65 -13.66 -21.59
CA ALA A 208 -16.95 -12.71 -20.72
C ALA A 208 -16.55 -13.35 -19.39
N VAL A 209 -17.48 -14.13 -18.76
CA VAL A 209 -17.16 -14.92 -17.55
C VAL A 209 -15.96 -15.82 -17.80
N ARG A 210 -15.95 -16.56 -18.91
CA ARG A 210 -14.83 -17.45 -19.26
C ARG A 210 -13.50 -16.70 -19.44
N ARG A 211 -13.52 -15.58 -20.17
CA ARG A 211 -12.32 -14.75 -20.38
C ARG A 211 -11.77 -14.20 -19.05
N SER A 212 -12.64 -13.67 -18.21
CA SER A 212 -12.25 -13.09 -16.92
C SER A 212 -11.74 -14.15 -15.94
N LEU A 213 -12.36 -15.34 -15.87
CA LEU A 213 -11.85 -16.45 -15.06
C LEU A 213 -10.49 -16.94 -15.58
N SER A 214 -10.30 -17.08 -16.90
CA SER A 214 -9.01 -17.47 -17.47
C SER A 214 -7.92 -16.42 -17.18
N SER A 215 -8.26 -15.15 -17.26
CA SER A 215 -7.36 -14.04 -16.89
C SER A 215 -7.00 -14.09 -15.41
N ALA A 216 -7.98 -14.31 -14.53
CA ALA A 216 -7.76 -14.44 -13.09
C ALA A 216 -6.84 -15.63 -12.75
N ILE A 217 -7.09 -16.79 -13.35
CA ILE A 217 -6.28 -18.01 -13.19
C ILE A 217 -4.83 -17.75 -13.62
N ALA A 218 -4.63 -17.14 -14.78
CA ALA A 218 -3.29 -16.80 -15.27
C ALA A 218 -2.58 -15.78 -14.38
N LYS A 219 -3.30 -14.77 -13.89
CA LYS A 219 -2.77 -13.77 -12.95
C LYS A 219 -2.37 -14.38 -11.60
N ILE A 220 -3.09 -15.36 -11.11
CA ILE A 220 -2.79 -16.09 -9.87
C ILE A 220 -1.60 -17.05 -10.07
N GLY A 221 -1.21 -17.33 -11.32
CA GLY A 221 -0.16 -18.29 -11.64
C GLY A 221 -0.58 -19.75 -11.43
N ALA A 222 -1.87 -20.03 -11.62
CA ALA A 222 -2.46 -21.36 -11.53
C ALA A 222 -2.74 -21.94 -12.93
N ASP A 223 -2.83 -23.27 -13.02
CA ASP A 223 -3.17 -23.97 -14.25
C ASP A 223 -4.67 -24.24 -14.34
N THR A 224 -5.37 -24.29 -13.21
CA THR A 224 -6.79 -24.64 -13.10
C THR A 224 -7.52 -23.73 -12.13
N LEU A 225 -8.86 -23.63 -12.31
CA LEU A 225 -9.72 -22.87 -11.41
C LEU A 225 -9.67 -23.39 -9.95
N PRO A 226 -9.74 -24.69 -9.65
CA PRO A 226 -9.60 -25.17 -8.28
C PRO A 226 -8.27 -24.75 -7.65
N GLN A 227 -7.16 -24.89 -8.36
CA GLN A 227 -5.84 -24.47 -7.90
C GLN A 227 -5.79 -22.95 -7.66
N ALA A 228 -6.39 -22.16 -8.54
CA ALA A 228 -6.48 -20.71 -8.37
C ALA A 228 -7.29 -20.34 -7.11
N LEU A 229 -8.39 -21.04 -6.83
CA LEU A 229 -9.20 -20.84 -5.64
C LEU A 229 -8.42 -21.20 -4.36
N ASP A 230 -7.69 -22.33 -4.37
CA ASP A 230 -6.87 -22.75 -3.22
C ASP A 230 -5.77 -21.72 -2.92
N ILE A 231 -5.05 -21.27 -3.95
CA ILE A 231 -4.01 -20.24 -3.82
C ILE A 231 -4.64 -18.93 -3.31
N ALA A 232 -5.78 -18.50 -3.85
CA ALA A 232 -6.44 -17.27 -3.47
C ALA A 232 -7.00 -17.32 -2.03
N VAL A 233 -7.46 -18.48 -1.57
CA VAL A 233 -7.89 -18.70 -0.16
C VAL A 233 -6.68 -18.69 0.76
N GLN A 234 -5.61 -19.43 0.44
CA GLN A 234 -4.38 -19.44 1.24
C GLN A 234 -3.71 -18.08 1.33
N ALA A 235 -3.86 -17.26 0.31
CA ALA A 235 -3.38 -15.90 0.25
C ALA A 235 -4.34 -14.87 0.90
N GLY A 236 -5.48 -15.32 1.46
CA GLY A 236 -6.44 -14.41 2.11
C GLY A 236 -7.23 -13.51 1.16
N VAL A 237 -7.23 -13.79 -0.15
CA VAL A 237 -7.96 -13.02 -1.17
C VAL A 237 -9.43 -13.44 -1.25
N LEU A 238 -9.70 -14.71 -0.95
CA LEU A 238 -11.04 -15.29 -0.94
C LEU A 238 -11.29 -15.91 0.45
N LEU A 239 -11.78 -15.13 1.38
CA LEU A 239 -12.22 -15.61 2.71
C LEU A 239 -13.68 -16.04 2.72
#